data_d9f2d96bb676861354f7d55766edb3cc
#
_entry.id   d9f2d96bb676861354f7d55766edb3cc
#
_cell.length_a   1.000
_cell.length_b   1.000
_cell.length_c   1.000
_cell.angle_alpha   90.00
_cell.angle_beta   90.00
_cell.angle_gamma   90.00
#
_symmetry.space_group_name_H-M   'P 1'
#
loop_
_entity.id
_entity.type
_entity.pdbx_description
1 polymer ?
#
loop_
_entity_poly.entity_id
_entity_poly.type
_entity_poly.pdbx_seq_one_letter_code
_entity_poly.pdbx_strand_id
1 'polypeptide(L)'
;MTQASGATSLAQAHQDLAAAWADDSVDAIIHVIDSPGGAVSGVAAFADTVYSGRGKKPMAAYVTGTMASAALWLGVGSERVTVAKTAMIGSIGVVAGIPKQVGPDRDGYQHVEVVSSNAPKKRPDVTTEEGYAEIRRNLDAIEAHFIADVARGRNVSKEKVLTDFGQGGCFVGKEAVSAGMVDAVESFDTAFARMARIGKASRARQAAGG
;
A
#
# COMPACT_ATOMS: atom_id res chain seq x y z
N MET A 1 5.08 13.23 -12.57
CA MET A 1 4.93 11.79 -12.89
C MET A 1 3.80 11.65 -13.88
N THR A 2 4.03 11.05 -15.03
CA THR A 2 2.99 10.75 -16.01
C THR A 2 2.05 9.69 -15.44
N GLN A 3 0.78 10.04 -15.35
CA GLN A 3 -0.26 9.09 -14.96
C GLN A 3 -0.46 8.11 -16.13
N ALA A 4 -0.11 6.85 -15.95
CA ALA A 4 -0.49 5.81 -16.90
C ALA A 4 -2.01 5.70 -16.89
N SER A 5 -2.64 5.47 -18.06
CA SER A 5 -4.09 5.31 -18.18
C SER A 5 -4.57 4.20 -17.21
N GLY A 6 -5.49 4.53 -16.33
CA GLY A 6 -6.03 3.61 -15.31
C GLY A 6 -5.22 3.51 -13.99
N ALA A 7 -4.10 4.24 -13.85
CA ALA A 7 -3.34 4.27 -12.61
C ALA A 7 -3.80 5.41 -11.68
N THR A 8 -3.85 5.14 -10.38
CA THR A 8 -4.13 6.15 -9.36
C THR A 8 -2.89 7.01 -9.12
N SER A 9 -3.04 8.34 -9.20
CA SER A 9 -2.01 9.28 -8.79
C SER A 9 -2.03 9.44 -7.27
N LEU A 10 -0.91 9.12 -6.60
CA LEU A 10 -0.78 9.35 -5.15
C LEU A 10 -0.91 10.84 -4.79
N ALA A 11 -0.44 11.75 -5.66
CA ALA A 11 -0.59 13.19 -5.44
C ALA A 11 -2.07 13.60 -5.44
N GLN A 12 -2.86 13.07 -6.38
CA GLN A 12 -4.30 13.32 -6.43
C GLN A 12 -5.01 12.71 -5.22
N ALA A 13 -4.72 11.47 -4.88
CA ALA A 13 -5.31 10.81 -3.70
C ALA A 13 -5.00 11.55 -2.39
N HIS A 14 -3.80 12.13 -2.28
CA HIS A 14 -3.43 12.96 -1.14
C HIS A 14 -4.24 14.26 -1.08
N GLN A 15 -4.44 14.93 -2.24
CA GLN A 15 -5.27 16.14 -2.33
C GLN A 15 -6.72 15.85 -1.99
N ASP A 16 -7.29 14.76 -2.52
CA ASP A 16 -8.68 14.35 -2.25
C ASP A 16 -8.89 14.05 -0.75
N LEU A 17 -7.93 13.36 -0.14
CA LEU A 17 -7.99 13.07 1.30
C LEU A 17 -7.88 14.34 2.15
N ALA A 18 -6.99 15.26 1.78
CA ALA A 18 -6.84 16.54 2.47
C ALA A 18 -8.11 17.40 2.33
N ALA A 19 -8.71 17.44 1.16
CA ALA A 19 -9.99 18.13 0.92
C ALA A 19 -11.11 17.52 1.75
N ALA A 20 -11.21 16.18 1.81
CA ALA A 20 -12.22 15.49 2.61
C ALA A 20 -12.06 15.76 4.13
N TRP A 21 -10.84 15.93 4.61
CA TRP A 21 -10.60 16.31 6.01
C TRP A 21 -10.99 17.77 6.30
N ALA A 22 -10.79 18.67 5.33
CA ALA A 22 -11.07 20.11 5.49
C ALA A 22 -12.55 20.45 5.29
N ASP A 23 -13.34 19.61 4.64
CA ASP A 23 -14.75 19.87 4.32
C ASP A 23 -15.66 19.48 5.47
N ASP A 24 -16.23 20.46 6.18
CA ASP A 24 -17.14 20.25 7.30
C ASP A 24 -18.43 19.48 6.93
N SER A 25 -18.78 19.38 5.65
CA SER A 25 -19.90 18.56 5.18
C SER A 25 -19.60 17.06 5.16
N VAL A 26 -18.32 16.66 5.20
CA VAL A 26 -17.86 15.27 5.20
C VAL A 26 -17.81 14.74 6.64
N ASP A 27 -18.69 13.81 6.99
CA ASP A 27 -18.78 13.20 8.32
C ASP A 27 -17.84 12.01 8.52
N ALA A 28 -17.53 11.26 7.44
CA ALA A 28 -16.69 10.07 7.46
C ALA A 28 -16.10 9.82 6.06
N ILE A 29 -15.02 9.04 5.99
CA ILE A 29 -14.30 8.74 4.76
C ILE A 29 -14.26 7.23 4.57
N ILE A 30 -14.51 6.76 3.35
CA ILE A 30 -14.28 5.38 2.93
C ILE A 30 -13.31 5.38 1.75
N HIS A 31 -12.16 4.76 1.93
CA HIS A 31 -11.26 4.43 0.82
C HIS A 31 -11.77 3.16 0.14
N VAL A 32 -12.31 3.28 -1.07
CA VAL A 32 -12.70 2.13 -1.88
C VAL A 32 -11.49 1.69 -2.69
N ILE A 33 -11.03 0.44 -2.46
CA ILE A 33 -9.77 -0.05 -3.00
C ILE A 33 -10.01 -1.25 -3.93
N ASP A 34 -9.47 -1.12 -5.14
CA ASP A 34 -9.25 -2.21 -6.09
C ASP A 34 -7.94 -1.94 -6.83
N SER A 35 -6.85 -2.49 -6.31
CA SER A 35 -5.51 -2.20 -6.84
C SER A 35 -4.51 -3.31 -6.52
N PRO A 36 -3.71 -3.75 -7.49
CA PRO A 36 -2.63 -4.71 -7.28
C PRO A 36 -1.39 -4.09 -6.60
N GLY A 37 -1.39 -2.79 -6.35
CA GLY A 37 -0.22 -2.03 -5.91
C GLY A 37 0.42 -1.21 -7.03
N GLY A 38 1.73 -1.01 -6.95
CA GLY A 38 2.45 -0.20 -7.94
C GLY A 38 3.83 0.22 -7.48
N ALA A 39 4.34 1.30 -8.07
CA ALA A 39 5.65 1.83 -7.77
C ALA A 39 5.76 2.30 -6.29
N VAL A 40 6.89 2.00 -5.66
CA VAL A 40 7.16 2.30 -4.24
C VAL A 40 7.22 3.80 -3.95
N SER A 41 7.60 4.61 -4.96
CA SER A 41 7.85 6.05 -4.78
C SER A 41 6.62 6.79 -4.21
N GLY A 42 6.78 7.39 -3.04
CA GLY A 42 5.74 8.17 -2.36
C GLY A 42 4.76 7.35 -1.53
N VAL A 43 4.78 6.01 -1.61
CA VAL A 43 3.81 5.13 -0.92
C VAL A 43 3.94 5.26 0.60
N ALA A 44 5.14 5.15 1.16
CA ALA A 44 5.36 5.23 2.60
C ALA A 44 4.87 6.58 3.18
N ALA A 45 5.21 7.70 2.51
CA ALA A 45 4.78 9.02 2.95
C ALA A 45 3.24 9.18 2.94
N PHE A 46 2.58 8.60 1.93
CA PHE A 46 1.11 8.65 1.88
C PHE A 46 0.48 7.67 2.88
N ALA A 47 1.07 6.51 3.12
CA ALA A 47 0.64 5.59 4.18
C ALA A 47 0.73 6.24 5.56
N ASP A 48 1.79 6.97 5.85
CA ASP A 48 1.93 7.78 7.06
C ASP A 48 0.86 8.86 7.16
N THR A 49 0.53 9.52 6.05
CA THR A 49 -0.55 10.51 5.99
C THR A 49 -1.90 9.90 6.34
N VAL A 50 -2.24 8.75 5.76
CA VAL A 50 -3.48 8.02 6.04
C VAL A 50 -3.52 7.61 7.51
N TYR A 51 -2.45 6.99 8.02
CA TYR A 51 -2.39 6.55 9.41
C TYR A 51 -2.49 7.71 10.41
N SER A 52 -1.78 8.80 10.18
CA SER A 52 -1.79 10.00 11.04
C SER A 52 -3.13 10.76 10.97
N GLY A 53 -3.93 10.47 9.96
CA GLY A 53 -5.28 11.02 9.82
C GLY A 53 -6.33 10.35 10.70
N ARG A 54 -6.00 9.21 11.33
CA ARG A 54 -6.89 8.54 12.28
C ARG A 54 -7.31 9.51 13.39
N GLY A 55 -8.60 9.50 13.70
CA GLY A 55 -9.16 10.38 14.72
C GLY A 55 -9.54 11.79 14.23
N LYS A 56 -9.11 12.26 13.04
CA LYS A 56 -9.59 13.54 12.48
C LYS A 56 -11.04 13.43 12.05
N LYS A 57 -11.34 12.44 11.21
CA LYS A 57 -12.69 11.99 10.85
C LYS A 57 -12.70 10.47 10.82
N PRO A 58 -13.82 9.82 11.15
CA PRO A 58 -13.92 8.36 11.02
C PRO A 58 -13.51 7.91 9.60
N MET A 59 -12.57 6.97 9.49
CA MET A 59 -12.00 6.56 8.22
C MET A 59 -11.92 5.04 8.12
N ALA A 60 -12.41 4.47 7.03
CA ALA A 60 -12.34 3.04 6.74
C ALA A 60 -11.83 2.78 5.34
N ALA A 61 -11.28 1.58 5.12
CA ALA A 61 -11.04 1.03 3.80
C ALA A 61 -12.05 -0.09 3.51
N TYR A 62 -12.56 -0.11 2.29
CA TYR A 62 -13.36 -1.20 1.75
C TYR A 62 -12.73 -1.72 0.46
N VAL A 63 -12.45 -3.01 0.43
CA VAL A 63 -11.79 -3.66 -0.72
C VAL A 63 -12.83 -4.36 -1.59
N THR A 64 -12.99 -3.89 -2.83
CA THR A 64 -13.95 -4.46 -3.78
C THR A 64 -13.38 -5.67 -4.53
N GLY A 65 -12.12 -5.62 -4.93
CA GLY A 65 -11.43 -6.65 -5.70
C GLY A 65 -10.07 -7.00 -5.10
N THR A 66 -9.07 -6.17 -5.28
CA THR A 66 -7.70 -6.43 -4.83
C THR A 66 -7.18 -5.29 -3.96
N MET A 67 -6.50 -5.64 -2.87
CA MET A 67 -5.68 -4.72 -2.10
C MET A 67 -4.34 -5.40 -1.83
N ALA A 68 -3.41 -5.22 -2.76
CA ALA A 68 -2.11 -5.91 -2.74
C ALA A 68 -0.95 -4.92 -2.78
N SER A 69 0.20 -5.33 -2.24
CA SER A 69 1.44 -4.56 -2.29
C SER A 69 1.25 -3.10 -1.80
N ALA A 70 1.63 -2.09 -2.59
CA ALA A 70 1.47 -0.68 -2.23
C ALA A 70 0.04 -0.31 -1.82
N ALA A 71 -1.00 -0.93 -2.41
CA ALA A 71 -2.39 -0.69 -2.03
C ALA A 71 -2.70 -1.20 -0.61
N LEU A 72 -2.13 -2.34 -0.21
CA LEU A 72 -2.23 -2.83 1.16
C LEU A 72 -1.51 -1.89 2.13
N TRP A 73 -0.31 -1.44 1.77
CA TRP A 73 0.46 -0.49 2.58
C TRP A 73 -0.35 0.77 2.92
N LEU A 74 -1.09 1.30 1.93
CA LEU A 74 -1.97 2.45 2.12
C LEU A 74 -3.25 2.10 2.90
N GLY A 75 -3.91 1.01 2.53
CA GLY A 75 -5.22 0.63 3.06
C GLY A 75 -5.21 0.33 4.55
N VAL A 76 -4.15 -0.30 5.06
CA VAL A 76 -4.01 -0.60 6.51
C VAL A 76 -3.80 0.66 7.37
N GLY A 77 -3.54 1.80 6.76
CA GLY A 77 -3.56 3.10 7.43
C GLY A 77 -4.95 3.49 7.93
N SER A 78 -6.03 3.00 7.36
CA SER A 78 -7.41 3.25 7.81
C SER A 78 -7.69 2.62 9.17
N GLU A 79 -8.65 3.17 9.93
CA GLU A 79 -9.02 2.67 11.26
C GLU A 79 -9.68 1.28 11.19
N ARG A 80 -10.37 1.02 10.09
CA ARG A 80 -11.03 -0.26 9.83
C ARG A 80 -10.87 -0.64 8.36
N VAL A 81 -10.56 -1.91 8.12
CA VAL A 81 -10.41 -2.48 6.78
C VAL A 81 -11.39 -3.63 6.60
N THR A 82 -12.33 -3.50 5.67
CA THR A 82 -13.29 -4.56 5.35
C THR A 82 -13.25 -4.89 3.88
N VAL A 83 -13.66 -6.11 3.54
CA VAL A 83 -13.43 -6.66 2.21
C VAL A 83 -14.65 -7.36 1.64
N ALA A 84 -14.80 -7.34 0.32
CA ALA A 84 -15.73 -8.19 -0.39
C ALA A 84 -15.34 -9.66 -0.24
N LYS A 85 -16.31 -10.57 -0.41
CA LYS A 85 -16.15 -12.02 -0.21
C LYS A 85 -14.99 -12.64 -1.00
N THR A 86 -14.73 -12.10 -2.20
CA THR A 86 -13.70 -12.60 -3.14
C THR A 86 -12.51 -11.68 -3.26
N ALA A 87 -12.41 -10.66 -2.41
CA ALA A 87 -11.29 -9.72 -2.46
C ALA A 87 -9.98 -10.41 -2.08
N MET A 88 -8.92 -10.07 -2.80
CA MET A 88 -7.54 -10.56 -2.58
C MET A 88 -6.72 -9.54 -1.79
N ILE A 89 -6.07 -10.00 -0.74
CA ILE A 89 -5.32 -9.17 0.20
C ILE A 89 -3.93 -9.77 0.40
N GLY A 90 -2.87 -8.97 0.20
CA GLY A 90 -1.52 -9.50 0.45
C GLY A 90 -0.43 -8.86 -0.38
N SER A 91 0.47 -9.69 -0.92
CA SER A 91 1.65 -9.25 -1.69
C SER A 91 2.51 -8.27 -0.90
N ILE A 92 2.77 -8.58 0.39
CA ILE A 92 3.70 -7.83 1.22
C ILE A 92 5.10 -8.21 0.79
N GLY A 93 5.81 -7.26 0.18
CA GLY A 93 7.14 -7.46 -0.35
C GLY A 93 7.47 -6.44 -1.43
N VAL A 94 8.73 -6.38 -1.81
CA VAL A 94 9.24 -5.46 -2.83
C VAL A 94 9.98 -6.24 -3.90
N VAL A 95 9.69 -5.94 -5.16
CA VAL A 95 10.32 -6.62 -6.30
C VAL A 95 10.93 -5.59 -7.26
N ALA A 96 12.11 -5.90 -7.79
CA ALA A 96 12.71 -5.17 -8.90
C ALA A 96 12.84 -6.08 -10.12
N GLY A 97 12.22 -5.69 -11.23
CA GLY A 97 12.47 -6.30 -12.55
C GLY A 97 13.62 -5.56 -13.25
N ILE A 98 14.76 -6.21 -13.45
CA ILE A 98 15.93 -5.61 -14.08
C ILE A 98 16.18 -6.29 -15.41
N PRO A 99 15.88 -5.63 -16.55
CA PRO A 99 16.20 -6.20 -17.86
C PRO A 99 17.71 -6.25 -18.06
N LYS A 100 18.21 -7.38 -18.59
CA LYS A 100 19.61 -7.52 -19.01
C LYS A 100 19.64 -7.83 -20.50
N GLN A 101 20.42 -7.05 -21.23
CA GLN A 101 20.70 -7.34 -22.62
C GLN A 101 21.66 -8.54 -22.72
N VAL A 102 21.22 -9.62 -23.35
CA VAL A 102 22.00 -10.86 -23.49
C VAL A 102 22.73 -10.99 -24.84
N GLY A 103 22.57 -10.03 -25.75
CA GLY A 103 23.20 -9.98 -27.06
C GLY A 103 22.92 -8.65 -27.75
N PRO A 104 23.41 -8.44 -28.98
CA PRO A 104 23.10 -7.25 -29.77
C PRO A 104 21.60 -7.10 -29.97
N ASP A 105 21.15 -5.87 -30.12
CA ASP A 105 19.77 -5.56 -30.50
C ASP A 105 19.50 -5.92 -31.98
N ARG A 106 18.30 -5.60 -32.48
CA ARG A 106 17.89 -5.89 -33.84
C ARG A 106 18.74 -5.20 -34.91
N ASP A 107 19.38 -4.07 -34.54
CA ASP A 107 20.22 -3.26 -35.41
C ASP A 107 21.72 -3.61 -35.26
N GLY A 108 22.04 -4.63 -34.45
CA GLY A 108 23.40 -5.12 -34.23
C GLY A 108 24.20 -4.35 -33.18
N TYR A 109 23.55 -3.45 -32.39
CA TYR A 109 24.22 -2.70 -31.35
C TYR A 109 24.14 -3.42 -30.00
N GLN A 110 25.18 -3.25 -29.19
CA GLN A 110 25.23 -3.71 -27.82
C GLN A 110 25.53 -2.54 -26.91
N HIS A 111 24.67 -2.36 -25.87
CA HIS A 111 24.86 -1.33 -24.87
C HIS A 111 26.04 -1.69 -23.96
N VAL A 112 27.00 -0.78 -23.82
CA VAL A 112 28.12 -0.89 -22.88
C VAL A 112 28.00 0.30 -21.89
N GLU A 113 27.88 0.00 -20.61
CA GLU A 113 27.85 1.02 -19.55
C GLU A 113 29.24 1.14 -18.90
N VAL A 114 29.69 2.36 -18.74
CA VAL A 114 30.91 2.69 -18.00
C VAL A 114 30.55 3.52 -16.78
N VAL A 115 30.94 3.03 -15.62
CA VAL A 115 30.69 3.68 -14.32
C VAL A 115 31.96 4.36 -13.83
N SER A 116 31.84 5.54 -13.25
CA SER A 116 32.98 6.27 -12.67
C SER A 116 33.64 5.48 -11.53
N SER A 117 34.95 5.62 -11.36
CA SER A 117 35.77 4.84 -10.41
C SER A 117 35.26 4.93 -8.95
N ASN A 118 34.70 6.06 -8.56
CA ASN A 118 34.20 6.30 -7.18
C ASN A 118 32.76 5.84 -6.96
N ALA A 119 32.10 5.23 -7.96
CA ALA A 119 30.72 4.80 -7.87
C ALA A 119 30.51 3.34 -8.39
N PRO A 120 31.31 2.36 -7.93
CA PRO A 120 31.27 0.99 -8.48
C PRO A 120 29.91 0.30 -8.31
N LYS A 121 29.12 0.72 -7.33
CA LYS A 121 27.78 0.15 -7.05
C LYS A 121 26.63 0.85 -7.78
N LYS A 122 26.90 1.82 -8.67
CA LYS A 122 25.84 2.59 -9.35
C LYS A 122 25.05 1.75 -10.36
N ARG A 123 25.69 0.72 -10.94
CA ARG A 123 25.11 -0.23 -11.90
C ARG A 123 25.53 -1.65 -11.52
N PRO A 124 24.97 -2.22 -10.44
CA PRO A 124 25.33 -3.57 -10.03
C PRO A 124 24.92 -4.58 -11.09
N ASP A 125 25.84 -5.46 -11.46
CA ASP A 125 25.54 -6.57 -12.37
C ASP A 125 24.76 -7.65 -11.63
N VAL A 126 23.46 -7.70 -11.85
CA VAL A 126 22.54 -8.67 -11.20
C VAL A 126 22.81 -10.13 -11.54
N THR A 127 23.73 -10.43 -12.46
CA THR A 127 24.17 -11.80 -12.76
C THR A 127 25.34 -12.25 -11.91
N THR A 128 25.96 -11.35 -11.17
CA THR A 128 26.96 -11.66 -10.15
C THR A 128 26.30 -11.74 -8.78
N GLU A 129 26.88 -12.54 -7.89
CA GLU A 129 26.40 -12.66 -6.51
C GLU A 129 26.44 -11.31 -5.79
N GLU A 130 27.52 -10.54 -5.96
CA GLU A 130 27.69 -9.21 -5.35
C GLU A 130 26.64 -8.21 -5.85
N GLY A 131 26.43 -8.14 -7.17
CA GLY A 131 25.45 -7.22 -7.75
C GLY A 131 24.02 -7.58 -7.35
N TYR A 132 23.70 -8.87 -7.32
CA TYR A 132 22.41 -9.36 -6.83
C TYR A 132 22.19 -9.01 -5.34
N ALA A 133 23.19 -9.23 -4.49
CA ALA A 133 23.13 -8.92 -3.08
C ALA A 133 22.94 -7.42 -2.84
N GLU A 134 23.58 -6.55 -3.63
CA GLU A 134 23.40 -5.09 -3.53
C GLU A 134 21.95 -4.67 -3.83
N ILE A 135 21.33 -5.22 -4.87
CA ILE A 135 19.91 -4.95 -5.17
C ILE A 135 19.02 -5.49 -4.07
N ARG A 136 19.22 -6.74 -3.65
CA ARG A 136 18.43 -7.37 -2.58
C ARG A 136 18.46 -6.52 -1.30
N ARG A 137 19.63 -6.06 -0.88
CA ARG A 137 19.78 -5.21 0.29
C ARG A 137 18.89 -3.96 0.24
N ASN A 138 18.76 -3.34 -0.94
CA ASN A 138 17.90 -2.18 -1.12
C ASN A 138 16.42 -2.54 -1.04
N LEU A 139 16.02 -3.68 -1.62
CA LEU A 139 14.64 -4.19 -1.55
C LEU A 139 14.27 -4.53 -0.10
N ASP A 140 15.14 -5.23 0.63
CA ASP A 140 14.95 -5.61 2.03
C ASP A 140 14.79 -4.37 2.93
N ALA A 141 15.57 -3.31 2.68
CA ALA A 141 15.45 -2.06 3.42
C ALA A 141 14.09 -1.38 3.20
N ILE A 142 13.55 -1.40 1.98
CA ILE A 142 12.21 -0.87 1.68
C ILE A 142 11.14 -1.76 2.31
N GLU A 143 11.27 -3.07 2.18
CA GLU A 143 10.34 -4.04 2.76
C GLU A 143 10.23 -3.91 4.28
N ALA A 144 11.35 -3.63 4.97
CA ALA A 144 11.35 -3.42 6.41
C ALA A 144 10.43 -2.26 6.85
N HIS A 145 10.33 -1.20 6.06
CA HIS A 145 9.36 -0.11 6.28
C HIS A 145 7.93 -0.57 6.01
N PHE A 146 7.70 -1.30 4.92
CA PHE A 146 6.38 -1.83 4.60
C PHE A 146 5.86 -2.73 5.74
N ILE A 147 6.66 -3.70 6.18
CA ILE A 147 6.33 -4.59 7.30
C ILE A 147 6.02 -3.79 8.58
N ALA A 148 6.83 -2.76 8.89
CA ALA A 148 6.62 -1.93 10.07
C ALA A 148 5.28 -1.18 10.02
N ASP A 149 4.92 -0.64 8.87
CA ASP A 149 3.69 0.13 8.69
C ASP A 149 2.45 -0.78 8.68
N VAL A 150 2.55 -1.96 8.08
CA VAL A 150 1.48 -2.98 8.17
C VAL A 150 1.29 -3.44 9.62
N ALA A 151 2.36 -3.72 10.34
CA ALA A 151 2.31 -4.09 11.75
C ALA A 151 1.64 -2.98 12.59
N ARG A 152 2.04 -1.73 12.39
CA ARG A 152 1.45 -0.55 13.03
C ARG A 152 -0.03 -0.40 12.68
N GLY A 153 -0.36 -0.47 11.39
CA GLY A 153 -1.73 -0.29 10.89
C GLY A 153 -2.70 -1.36 11.40
N ARG A 154 -2.22 -2.60 11.52
CA ARG A 154 -2.99 -3.75 12.02
C ARG A 154 -2.88 -3.98 13.52
N ASN A 155 -2.06 -3.19 14.22
CA ASN A 155 -1.77 -3.33 15.66
C ASN A 155 -1.29 -4.76 16.02
N VAL A 156 -0.33 -5.26 15.26
CA VAL A 156 0.31 -6.57 15.45
C VAL A 156 1.83 -6.43 15.49
N SER A 157 2.53 -7.49 15.89
CA SER A 157 4.00 -7.51 15.82
C SER A 157 4.49 -7.65 14.38
N LYS A 158 5.70 -7.17 14.09
CA LYS A 158 6.37 -7.38 12.79
C LYS A 158 6.57 -8.87 12.50
N GLU A 159 6.84 -9.66 13.54
CA GLU A 159 6.99 -11.10 13.43
C GLU A 159 5.71 -11.75 12.90
N LYS A 160 4.53 -11.36 13.43
CA LYS A 160 3.25 -11.84 12.92
C LYS A 160 3.04 -11.47 11.44
N VAL A 161 3.45 -10.28 11.00
CA VAL A 161 3.40 -9.92 9.59
C VAL A 161 4.28 -10.85 8.75
N LEU A 162 5.49 -11.15 9.22
CA LEU A 162 6.45 -12.02 8.52
C LEU A 162 5.98 -13.48 8.45
N THR A 163 5.33 -14.00 9.49
CA THR A 163 4.95 -15.41 9.57
C THR A 163 3.57 -15.70 9.02
N ASP A 164 2.57 -14.83 9.33
CA ASP A 164 1.16 -15.14 9.14
C ASP A 164 0.51 -14.40 7.96
N PHE A 165 1.16 -13.36 7.41
CA PHE A 165 0.57 -12.53 6.37
C PHE A 165 0.99 -12.95 4.95
N GLY A 166 1.29 -14.24 4.75
CA GLY A 166 1.40 -14.87 3.45
C GLY A 166 2.77 -14.79 2.79
N GLN A 167 3.78 -14.17 3.41
CA GLN A 167 5.18 -14.13 2.90
C GLN A 167 5.27 -13.73 1.42
N GLY A 168 4.55 -12.66 1.03
CA GLY A 168 4.46 -12.20 -0.36
C GLY A 168 3.27 -12.79 -1.14
N GLY A 169 2.58 -13.79 -0.61
CA GLY A 169 1.33 -14.34 -1.17
C GLY A 169 0.10 -13.48 -0.87
N CYS A 170 -1.06 -13.92 -1.34
CA CYS A 170 -2.35 -13.27 -1.10
C CYS A 170 -3.34 -14.25 -0.48
N PHE A 171 -4.20 -13.72 0.37
CA PHE A 171 -5.36 -14.42 0.95
C PHE A 171 -6.66 -13.88 0.37
N VAL A 172 -7.71 -14.72 0.35
CA VAL A 172 -9.02 -14.35 -0.18
C VAL A 172 -10.03 -14.20 0.95
N GLY A 173 -10.70 -13.07 1.00
CA GLY A 173 -11.85 -12.82 1.86
C GLY A 173 -11.67 -13.27 3.31
N LYS A 174 -12.28 -14.39 3.69
CA LYS A 174 -12.25 -14.92 5.06
C LYS A 174 -10.85 -15.34 5.53
N GLU A 175 -9.99 -15.79 4.64
CA GLU A 175 -8.61 -16.18 4.99
C GLU A 175 -7.82 -14.96 5.47
N ALA A 176 -7.97 -13.81 4.78
CA ALA A 176 -7.34 -12.56 5.19
C ALA A 176 -7.85 -12.08 6.56
N VAL A 177 -9.13 -12.31 6.88
CA VAL A 177 -9.69 -12.02 8.22
C VAL A 177 -9.07 -12.95 9.26
N SER A 178 -9.00 -14.27 8.98
CA SER A 178 -8.43 -15.25 9.91
C SER A 178 -6.94 -14.99 10.19
N ALA A 179 -6.19 -14.55 9.21
CA ALA A 179 -4.80 -14.13 9.39
C ALA A 179 -4.66 -12.83 10.22
N GLY A 180 -5.71 -12.00 10.28
CA GLY A 180 -5.69 -10.70 10.96
C GLY A 180 -5.28 -9.52 10.05
N MET A 181 -5.19 -9.75 8.75
CA MET A 181 -4.84 -8.71 7.78
C MET A 181 -5.94 -7.67 7.60
N VAL A 182 -7.19 -8.07 7.76
CA VAL A 182 -8.39 -7.23 7.64
C VAL A 182 -9.40 -7.58 8.73
N ASP A 183 -10.43 -6.75 8.92
CA ASP A 183 -11.32 -6.85 10.08
C ASP A 183 -12.55 -7.71 9.83
N ALA A 184 -13.12 -7.69 8.61
CA ALA A 184 -14.31 -8.46 8.29
C ALA A 184 -14.54 -8.60 6.78
N VAL A 185 -15.30 -9.63 6.42
CA VAL A 185 -15.95 -9.74 5.11
C VAL A 185 -17.37 -9.18 5.21
N GLU A 186 -17.69 -8.18 4.40
CA GLU A 186 -19.03 -7.58 4.35
C GLU A 186 -19.36 -7.04 2.95
N SER A 187 -20.59 -6.59 2.71
CA SER A 187 -20.95 -5.87 1.48
C SER A 187 -20.55 -4.39 1.60
N PHE A 188 -20.39 -3.72 0.45
CA PHE A 188 -20.15 -2.27 0.43
C PHE A 188 -21.27 -1.50 1.13
N ASP A 189 -22.53 -1.87 0.90
CA ASP A 189 -23.67 -1.21 1.52
C ASP A 189 -23.63 -1.31 3.05
N THR A 190 -23.20 -2.46 3.58
CA THR A 190 -23.00 -2.64 5.03
C THR A 190 -21.89 -1.75 5.56
N ALA A 191 -20.74 -1.70 4.88
CA ALA A 191 -19.63 -0.82 5.23
C ALA A 191 -20.05 0.65 5.20
N PHE A 192 -20.73 1.06 4.11
CA PHE A 192 -21.21 2.41 3.92
C PHE A 192 -22.21 2.82 5.01
N ALA A 193 -23.25 2.02 5.26
CA ALA A 193 -24.25 2.29 6.29
C ALA A 193 -23.62 2.43 7.69
N ARG A 194 -22.64 1.59 8.01
CA ARG A 194 -21.89 1.66 9.25
C ARG A 194 -21.11 2.98 9.34
N MET A 195 -20.38 3.37 8.30
CA MET A 195 -19.59 4.59 8.29
C MET A 195 -20.47 5.84 8.34
N ALA A 196 -21.59 5.87 7.65
CA ALA A 196 -22.56 6.94 7.71
C ALA A 196 -23.12 7.14 9.15
N ARG A 197 -23.40 6.03 9.87
CA ARG A 197 -23.83 6.09 11.27
C ARG A 197 -22.73 6.60 12.20
N ILE A 198 -21.50 6.13 12.02
CA ILE A 198 -20.34 6.56 12.83
C ILE A 198 -20.05 8.04 12.58
N GLY A 199 -20.09 8.50 11.34
CA GLY A 199 -19.86 9.89 10.98
C GLY A 199 -20.90 10.84 11.62
N LYS A 200 -22.19 10.53 11.51
CA LYS A 200 -23.26 11.29 12.18
C LYS A 200 -23.07 11.36 13.69
N ALA A 201 -22.68 10.25 14.32
CA ALA A 201 -22.42 10.23 15.76
C ALA A 201 -21.15 11.02 16.15
N SER A 202 -20.13 11.06 15.30
CA SER A 202 -18.93 11.88 15.49
C SER A 202 -19.26 13.38 15.43
N ARG A 203 -19.99 13.79 14.39
CA ARG A 203 -20.46 15.18 14.25
C ARG A 203 -21.31 15.65 15.45
N ALA A 204 -22.25 14.82 15.91
CA ALA A 204 -23.08 15.14 17.04
C ALA A 204 -22.26 15.35 18.34
N ARG A 205 -21.20 14.57 18.55
CA ARG A 205 -20.28 14.73 19.70
C ARG A 205 -19.46 16.01 19.62
N GLN A 206 -18.98 16.37 18.44
CA GLN A 206 -18.23 17.62 18.23
C GLN A 206 -19.12 18.85 18.49
N ALA A 207 -20.37 18.82 18.03
CA ALA A 207 -21.34 19.89 18.26
C ALA A 207 -21.77 20.04 19.74
N ALA A 208 -21.72 18.96 20.55
CA ALA A 208 -22.08 18.96 21.95
C ALA A 208 -20.90 19.32 22.89
N GLY A 209 -19.68 19.29 22.41
CA GLY A 209 -18.46 19.55 23.20
C GLY A 209 -17.78 20.90 22.92
N GLY A 210 -18.32 21.71 22.00
CA GLY A 210 -17.93 23.09 21.72
C GLY A 210 -18.94 24.06 22.24
#